data_ffbc1b59e294dbea228ac6d599303b9b
#
_entry.id   ffbc1b59e294dbea228ac6d599303b9b
#
_cell.length_a   1.000
_cell.length_b   1.000
_cell.length_c   1.000
_cell.angle_alpha   90.00
_cell.angle_beta   90.00
_cell.angle_gamma   90.00
#
_symmetry.space_group_name_H-M   'P 1'
#
loop_
_entity.id
_entity.type
_entity.pdbx_description
1 polymer ?
#
loop_
_entity_poly.entity_id
_entity_poly.type
_entity_poly.pdbx_seq_one_letter_code
_entity_poly.pdbx_strand_id
1 'polypeptide(L)' 'MKSKRQQEILRIIGEKDVETQDQLLSELRVRGVQSTQATISRDIKELHLVKELTGYGVYKYAVSERKTS' A
#
# COMPACT_ATOMS: atom_id res chain seq x y z
N MET A 1 -10.01 9.15 10.25
CA MET A 1 -8.73 8.75 10.83
C MET A 1 -8.26 7.43 10.25
N LYS A 2 -6.99 7.35 9.92
CA LYS A 2 -6.44 6.12 9.39
C LYS A 2 -6.17 5.14 10.52
N SER A 3 -6.47 3.87 10.31
CA SER A 3 -6.13 2.85 11.28
C SER A 3 -4.62 2.64 11.32
N LYS A 4 -4.16 1.95 12.35
CA LYS A 4 -2.73 1.63 12.44
C LYS A 4 -2.29 0.83 11.23
N ARG A 5 -3.14 -0.09 10.77
CA ARG A 5 -2.82 -0.89 9.60
C ARG A 5 -2.64 -0.01 8.37
N GLN A 6 -3.52 0.97 8.16
CA GLN A 6 -3.41 1.85 7.01
C GLN A 6 -2.18 2.72 7.09
N GLN A 7 -1.81 3.16 8.29
CA GLN A 7 -0.59 3.93 8.47
C GLN A 7 0.64 3.10 8.10
N GLU A 8 0.64 1.83 8.49
CA GLU A 8 1.76 0.94 8.14
C GLU A 8 1.81 0.70 6.65
N ILE A 9 0.66 0.55 6.01
CA ILE A 9 0.62 0.36 4.56
C ILE A 9 1.28 1.55 3.86
N LEU A 10 0.91 2.76 4.26
CA LEU A 10 1.49 3.96 3.65
C LEU A 10 3.00 4.02 3.86
N ARG A 11 3.44 3.64 5.06
CA ARG A 11 4.87 3.62 5.34
C ARG A 11 5.60 2.61 4.48
N ILE A 12 5.03 1.43 4.34
CA ILE A 12 5.67 0.35 3.57
C ILE A 12 5.83 0.75 2.12
N ILE A 13 4.78 1.27 1.51
CA ILE A 13 4.87 1.62 0.09
C ILE A 13 5.77 2.82 -0.14
N GLY A 14 6.00 3.63 0.89
CA GLY A 14 6.95 4.73 0.79
C GLY A 14 8.40 4.30 0.94
N GLU A 15 8.62 3.17 1.61
CA GLU A 15 9.97 2.67 1.84
C GLU A 15 10.41 1.63 0.83
N LYS A 16 9.46 0.88 0.28
CA LYS A 16 9.76 -0.24 -0.60
C LYS A 16 8.88 -0.18 -1.83
N ASP A 17 9.37 -0.81 -2.90
CA ASP A 17 8.59 -0.94 -4.12
C ASP A 17 7.69 -2.16 -4.00
N VAL A 18 6.46 -1.95 -3.59
CA VAL A 18 5.49 -3.02 -3.41
C VAL A 18 4.70 -3.16 -4.71
N GLU A 19 4.79 -4.33 -5.33
CA GLU A 19 4.18 -4.55 -6.63
C GLU A 19 2.85 -5.28 -6.56
N THR A 20 2.65 -6.09 -5.52
CA THR A 20 1.43 -6.90 -5.41
C THR A 20 0.85 -6.78 -4.01
N GLN A 21 -0.43 -7.16 -3.90
CA GLN A 21 -1.08 -7.17 -2.59
C GLN A 21 -0.49 -8.23 -1.68
N ASP A 22 -0.06 -9.35 -2.24
CA ASP A 22 0.59 -10.40 -1.46
C ASP A 22 1.87 -9.87 -0.84
N GLN A 23 2.62 -9.10 -1.58
CA GLN A 23 3.84 -8.51 -1.09
C GLN A 23 3.56 -7.57 0.08
N LEU A 24 2.52 -6.76 -0.07
CA LEU A 24 2.11 -5.83 0.98
C LEU A 24 1.67 -6.60 2.23
N LEU A 25 0.93 -7.67 2.03
CA LEU A 25 0.46 -8.50 3.14
C LEU A 25 1.64 -9.12 3.89
N SER A 26 2.64 -9.59 3.16
CA SER A 26 3.85 -10.14 3.78
C SER A 26 4.60 -9.11 4.60
N GLU A 27 4.72 -7.90 4.08
CA GLU A 27 5.40 -6.84 4.81
C GLU A 27 4.66 -6.48 6.09
N LEU A 28 3.35 -6.44 6.05
CA LEU A 28 2.57 -6.17 7.23
C LEU A 28 2.77 -7.25 8.29
N ARG A 29 2.83 -8.49 7.85
CA ARG A 29 3.04 -9.61 8.77
C ARG A 29 4.39 -9.48 9.47
N VAL A 30 5.42 -9.12 8.74
CA VAL A 30 6.75 -8.92 9.29
C VAL A 30 6.73 -7.83 10.35
N ARG A 31 5.88 -6.85 10.17
CA ARG A 31 5.77 -5.73 11.13
C ARG A 31 4.80 -6.02 12.26
N GLY A 32 4.28 -7.24 12.32
CA GLY A 32 3.38 -7.64 13.39
C GLY A 32 1.94 -7.21 13.18
N VAL A 33 1.59 -6.83 11.97
CA VAL A 33 0.23 -6.43 11.64
C VAL A 33 -0.41 -7.55 10.84
N GLN A 34 -1.41 -8.20 11.44
CA GLN A 34 -2.10 -9.29 10.76
C GLN A 34 -3.28 -8.74 9.97
N SER A 35 -3.43 -9.27 8.77
CA SER A 35 -4.49 -8.82 7.89
C SER A 35 -4.78 -9.90 6.87
N THR A 36 -5.88 -9.72 6.14
CA THR A 36 -6.25 -10.63 5.07
C THR A 36 -6.20 -9.88 3.75
N GLN A 37 -6.19 -10.66 2.66
CA GLN A 37 -6.15 -10.06 1.34
C GLN A 37 -7.37 -9.20 1.07
N ALA A 38 -8.54 -9.63 1.53
CA ALA A 38 -9.75 -8.85 1.35
C ALA A 38 -9.65 -7.50 2.06
N THR A 39 -9.10 -7.49 3.28
CA THR A 39 -8.93 -6.27 4.04
C THR A 39 -7.94 -5.33 3.37
N ILE A 40 -6.84 -5.89 2.88
CA ILE A 40 -5.82 -5.10 2.18
C ILE A 40 -6.41 -4.49 0.92
N SER A 41 -7.20 -5.26 0.18
CA SER A 41 -7.82 -4.77 -1.03
C SER A 41 -8.73 -3.58 -0.74
N ARG A 42 -9.47 -3.66 0.35
CA ARG A 42 -10.34 -2.55 0.77
C ARG A 42 -9.52 -1.35 1.18
N ASP A 43 -8.44 -1.56 1.92
CA ASP A 43 -7.59 -0.47 2.36
C ASP A 43 -6.97 0.26 1.18
N ILE A 44 -6.56 -0.50 0.16
CA ILE A 44 -5.99 0.10 -1.05
C ILE A 44 -6.99 1.07 -1.68
N LYS A 45 -8.26 0.68 -1.70
CA LYS A 45 -9.28 1.55 -2.25
C LYS A 45 -9.53 2.76 -1.35
N GLU A 46 -9.58 2.56 -0.05
CA GLU A 46 -9.85 3.65 0.88
C GLU A 46 -8.71 4.67 0.89
N LEU A 47 -7.50 4.20 0.74
CA LEU A 47 -6.34 5.08 0.73
C LEU A 47 -6.06 5.67 -0.65
N HIS A 48 -6.86 5.27 -1.64
CA HIS A 48 -6.69 5.74 -3.02
C HIS A 48 -5.31 5.44 -3.56
N LEU A 49 -4.84 4.22 -3.28
CA LEU A 49 -3.54 3.80 -3.81
C LEU A 49 -3.69 3.45 -5.28
N VAL A 50 -2.66 3.80 -6.04
CA VAL A 50 -2.63 3.55 -7.47
C VAL A 50 -1.34 2.84 -7.81
N LYS A 51 -1.27 2.30 -9.01
CA LYS A 51 -0.04 1.68 -9.50
C LYS A 51 0.70 2.70 -10.35
N GLU A 52 1.96 2.93 -10.01
CA GLU A 52 2.82 3.85 -10.75
C GLU A 52 3.97 3.08 -11.37
N LEU A 53 4.33 3.48 -12.57
CA LEU A 53 5.46 2.88 -13.26
C LEU A 53 6.76 3.42 -12.68
N THR A 54 7.63 2.50 -12.26
CA THR A 54 8.95 2.91 -11.77
C THR A 54 9.90 3.10 -12.93
N GLY A 55 11.10 3.61 -12.61
CA GLY A 55 12.12 3.79 -13.62
C GLY A 55 12.64 2.48 -14.19
N TYR A 56 12.30 1.37 -13.57
CA TYR A 56 12.74 0.05 -14.03
C TYR A 56 11.68 -0.65 -14.88
N GLY A 57 10.58 0.03 -15.17
CA GLY A 57 9.53 -0.57 -15.97
C GLY A 57 8.60 -1.48 -15.18
N VAL A 58 8.58 -1.35 -13.87
CA VAL A 58 7.73 -2.15 -13.00
C VAL A 58 6.73 -1.25 -12.32
N TYR A 59 5.51 -1.75 -12.14
CA TYR A 59 4.49 -0.98 -11.45
C TYR A 59 4.55 -1.24 -9.94
N LYS A 60 4.38 -0.20 -9.17
CA LYS A 60 4.34 -0.31 -7.72
C LYS A 60 3.20 0.51 -7.17
N TYR A 61 2.77 0.19 -5.95
CA TYR A 61 1.72 0.95 -5.30
C TYR A 61 2.25 2.28 -4.82
N ALA A 62 1.44 3.31 -4.99
CA ALA A 62 1.79 4.64 -4.53
C ALA A 62 0.53 5.39 -4.14
N VAL A 63 0.68 6.41 -3.32
CA VAL A 63 -0.45 7.24 -2.92
C VAL A 63 -0.78 8.18 -4.07
N SER A 64 -2.05 8.22 -4.42
CA SER A 64 -2.51 9.16 -5.43
C SER A 64 -2.55 10.55 -4.80
N GLU A 65 -1.61 11.38 -5.20
CA GLU A 65 -1.54 12.73 -4.65
C GLU A 65 -2.33 13.69 -5.48
N ARG A 66 -3.54 13.37 -5.74
CA ARG A 66 -4.38 14.30 -6.41
C ARG A 66 -4.81 15.35 -5.43
N LYS A 67 -4.22 16.46 -5.54
CA LYS A 67 -4.71 17.58 -4.79
C LYS A 67 -5.85 18.18 -5.52
N THR A 68 -7.01 17.84 -5.06
CA THR A 68 -8.15 18.64 -5.44
C THR A 68 -8.18 19.77 -4.45
N SER A 69 -7.77 20.82 -4.84
CA SER A 69 -8.02 21.98 -4.04
C SER A 69 -9.27 22.64 -4.55
#